data_61a9de4239acebbd71c2afe425191f80
#
_entry.id   61a9de4239acebbd71c2afe425191f80
#
_cell.length_a   1.000
_cell.length_b   1.000
_cell.length_c   1.000
_cell.angle_alpha   90.00
_cell.angle_beta   90.00
_cell.angle_gamma   90.00
#
_symmetry.space_group_name_H-M   'P 1'
#
loop_
_entity.id
_entity.type
_entity.pdbx_description
1 polymer ?
#
loop_
_entity_poly.entity_id
_entity_poly.type
_entity_poly.pdbx_seq_one_letter_code
_entity_poly.pdbx_strand_id
1 'polypeptide(L)'
;MAERARRAKRPALRVITAPRAWQRMLSGRRLDLLDPSPLDIELEDIAHGLARVARWNGQTKGAHIFSVAQHCLLVEALARIRAPRLDHSGRLTVLLHDAPEYVIGDMISPFKAVIGGDYKTVEHRLLAAIHRRFGLPTTTPLELATLIKAADAGAAFLEATRLAGFDAAEARRFFGKPPALSATMERDYLKPWPAETAAMRYFTRIKALFAA
;
A
#
# COMPACT_ATOMS: atom_id res chain seq x y z
N MET A 1 -43.17 15.02 61.28
CA MET A 1 -42.66 13.93 60.40
C MET A 1 -42.38 14.55 59.05
N ALA A 2 -41.12 14.80 58.72
CA ALA A 2 -40.74 15.44 57.44
C ALA A 2 -40.11 14.40 56.55
N GLU A 3 -40.82 14.11 55.46
CA GLU A 3 -40.41 13.17 54.40
C GLU A 3 -39.41 13.88 53.48
N ARG A 4 -38.12 13.48 53.54
CA ARG A 4 -37.08 13.96 52.65
C ARG A 4 -37.20 13.21 51.29
N ALA A 5 -37.71 13.88 50.29
CA ALA A 5 -37.68 13.43 48.92
C ALA A 5 -36.24 13.26 48.40
N ARG A 6 -35.81 12.03 48.17
CA ARG A 6 -34.54 11.68 47.53
C ARG A 6 -34.61 12.07 46.07
N ARG A 7 -33.97 13.17 45.72
CA ARG A 7 -33.79 13.62 44.32
C ARG A 7 -32.82 12.62 43.62
N ALA A 8 -33.36 11.72 42.81
CA ALA A 8 -32.55 10.81 42.01
C ALA A 8 -31.66 11.63 41.05
N LYS A 9 -30.35 11.46 41.16
CA LYS A 9 -29.38 12.02 40.18
C LYS A 9 -29.62 11.39 38.82
N ARG A 10 -30.03 12.19 37.85
CA ARG A 10 -30.09 11.78 36.43
C ARG A 10 -28.69 11.31 36.02
N PRO A 11 -28.53 10.16 35.38
CA PRO A 11 -27.23 9.74 34.86
C PRO A 11 -26.76 10.75 33.81
N ALA A 12 -25.51 11.19 33.92
CA ALA A 12 -24.90 12.03 32.89
C ALA A 12 -24.89 11.30 31.56
N LEU A 13 -25.47 11.93 30.54
CA LEU A 13 -25.39 11.46 29.16
C LEU A 13 -23.88 11.32 28.79
N ARG A 14 -23.44 10.08 28.61
CA ARG A 14 -22.13 9.78 28.08
C ARG A 14 -22.13 10.29 26.63
N VAL A 15 -21.47 11.42 26.38
CA VAL A 15 -21.20 11.88 25.01
C VAL A 15 -20.31 10.82 24.39
N ILE A 16 -20.89 9.95 23.56
CA ILE A 16 -20.14 9.01 22.71
C ILE A 16 -19.54 9.89 21.61
N THR A 17 -18.33 10.39 21.83
CA THR A 17 -17.56 11.01 20.75
C THR A 17 -17.25 9.94 19.72
N ALA A 18 -17.54 10.22 18.45
CA ALA A 18 -17.19 9.32 17.37
C ALA A 18 -15.68 8.97 17.47
N PRO A 19 -15.31 7.70 17.23
CA PRO A 19 -13.91 7.31 17.28
C PRO A 19 -13.07 8.14 16.31
N ARG A 20 -11.83 8.45 16.69
CA ARG A 20 -10.90 9.19 15.85
C ARG A 20 -10.62 8.41 14.56
N ALA A 21 -11.04 8.93 13.41
CA ALA A 21 -10.86 8.32 12.10
C ALA A 21 -9.81 9.06 11.25
N TRP A 22 -8.79 9.67 11.86
CA TRP A 22 -7.72 10.39 11.16
C TRP A 22 -6.34 10.06 11.72
N GLN A 23 -5.33 10.18 10.83
CA GLN A 23 -3.91 9.98 11.14
C GLN A 23 -3.14 11.30 11.05
N ARG A 24 -2.25 11.57 12.04
CA ARG A 24 -1.24 12.61 11.91
C ARG A 24 -0.09 12.07 11.08
N MET A 25 0.22 12.75 9.99
CA MET A 25 1.30 12.40 9.08
C MET A 25 2.60 13.06 9.52
N LEU A 26 3.75 12.55 9.06
CA LEU A 26 5.08 13.09 9.38
C LEU A 26 5.27 14.52 8.85
N SER A 27 4.68 14.83 7.68
CA SER A 27 4.59 16.19 7.11
C SER A 27 3.84 17.19 7.98
N GLY A 28 3.16 16.74 9.03
CA GLY A 28 2.26 17.56 9.86
C GLY A 28 0.82 17.58 9.36
N ARG A 29 0.51 17.02 8.18
CA ARG A 29 -0.86 16.90 7.66
C ARG A 29 -1.73 16.06 8.58
N ARG A 30 -3.03 16.29 8.52
CA ARG A 30 -4.05 15.49 9.19
C ARG A 30 -4.87 14.76 8.12
N LEU A 31 -4.55 13.52 7.87
CA LEU A 31 -5.26 12.71 6.89
C LEU A 31 -6.50 12.07 7.52
N ASP A 32 -7.69 12.38 6.99
CA ASP A 32 -8.93 11.69 7.33
C ASP A 32 -8.99 10.38 6.54
N LEU A 33 -9.29 9.26 7.23
CA LEU A 33 -9.34 7.93 6.61
C LEU A 33 -10.70 7.62 5.98
N LEU A 34 -11.75 8.31 6.40
CA LEU A 34 -13.10 8.11 5.90
C LEU A 34 -13.44 9.05 4.75
N ASP A 35 -12.85 10.26 4.75
CA ASP A 35 -13.01 11.27 3.70
C ASP A 35 -11.66 11.94 3.40
N PRO A 36 -10.70 11.20 2.76
CA PRO A 36 -9.36 11.70 2.52
C PRO A 36 -9.34 12.82 1.47
N SER A 37 -8.78 13.97 1.85
CA SER A 37 -8.55 15.08 0.93
C SER A 37 -7.24 14.86 0.14
N PRO A 38 -7.22 15.07 -1.19
CA PRO A 38 -5.97 15.07 -1.97
C PRO A 38 -4.95 16.10 -1.48
N LEU A 39 -5.39 17.18 -0.83
CA LEU A 39 -4.52 18.24 -0.28
C LEU A 39 -3.78 17.81 0.99
N ASP A 40 -4.23 16.74 1.64
CA ASP A 40 -3.58 16.18 2.83
C ASP A 40 -2.62 15.03 2.51
N ILE A 41 -2.41 14.76 1.21
CA ILE A 41 -1.54 13.68 0.72
C ILE A 41 -0.23 14.27 0.22
N GLU A 42 0.88 13.86 0.87
CA GLU A 42 2.23 14.26 0.48
C GLU A 42 3.05 13.03 0.04
N LEU A 43 3.83 13.19 -1.03
CA LEU A 43 4.66 12.09 -1.56
C LEU A 43 5.69 11.60 -0.54
N GLU A 44 6.22 12.53 0.25
CA GLU A 44 7.17 12.25 1.33
C GLU A 44 6.58 11.29 2.36
N ASP A 45 5.32 11.50 2.76
CA ASP A 45 4.61 10.64 3.72
C ASP A 45 4.37 9.25 3.14
N ILE A 46 3.95 9.17 1.86
CA ILE A 46 3.74 7.90 1.15
C ILE A 46 5.07 7.12 1.09
N ALA A 47 6.13 7.73 0.61
CA ALA A 47 7.43 7.09 0.46
C ALA A 47 8.01 6.63 1.81
N HIS A 48 7.88 7.48 2.85
CA HIS A 48 8.30 7.16 4.21
C HIS A 48 7.53 5.99 4.80
N GLY A 49 6.20 6.02 4.68
CA GLY A 49 5.33 4.98 5.21
C GLY A 49 5.53 3.64 4.51
N LEU A 50 5.43 3.61 3.18
CA LEU A 50 5.61 2.37 2.40
C LEU A 50 6.99 1.71 2.59
N ALA A 51 8.03 2.50 2.84
CA ALA A 51 9.35 1.96 3.11
C ALA A 51 9.49 1.30 4.49
N ARG A 52 8.51 1.51 5.39
CA ARG A 52 8.47 0.97 6.76
C ARG A 52 7.32 -0.03 6.97
N VAL A 53 6.47 -0.21 5.97
CA VAL A 53 5.48 -1.29 5.95
C VAL A 53 6.13 -2.54 5.38
N ALA A 54 6.13 -3.62 6.17
CA ALA A 54 6.73 -4.88 5.80
C ALA A 54 5.76 -5.72 4.97
N ARG A 55 6.20 -6.20 3.81
CA ARG A 55 5.54 -7.29 3.07
C ARG A 55 5.65 -8.59 3.87
N TRP A 56 4.71 -9.51 3.65
CA TRP A 56 4.70 -10.84 4.28
C TRP A 56 4.72 -10.78 5.82
N ASN A 57 4.16 -9.72 6.41
CA ASN A 57 4.23 -9.47 7.87
C ASN A 57 5.68 -9.56 8.42
N GLY A 58 6.68 -9.18 7.62
CA GLY A 58 8.09 -9.26 7.99
C GLY A 58 8.69 -10.66 7.96
N GLN A 59 7.94 -11.69 7.54
CA GLN A 59 8.43 -13.08 7.44
C GLN A 59 9.25 -13.29 6.16
N THR A 60 10.29 -12.48 5.99
CA THR A 60 11.20 -12.51 4.85
C THR A 60 12.65 -12.61 5.29
N LYS A 61 13.48 -13.30 4.49
CA LYS A 61 14.92 -13.43 4.72
C LYS A 61 15.62 -12.10 4.43
N GLY A 62 16.70 -11.82 5.17
CA GLY A 62 17.55 -10.63 4.96
C GLY A 62 17.74 -9.82 6.23
N ALA A 63 18.62 -8.81 6.17
CA ALA A 63 18.93 -7.94 7.30
C ALA A 63 17.87 -6.85 7.50
N HIS A 64 17.03 -6.60 6.49
CA HIS A 64 15.98 -5.59 6.49
C HIS A 64 14.65 -6.21 6.10
N ILE A 65 13.55 -5.57 6.47
CA ILE A 65 12.22 -5.93 5.96
C ILE A 65 12.18 -5.74 4.44
N PHE A 66 11.49 -6.63 3.74
CA PHE A 66 11.10 -6.37 2.35
C PHE A 66 9.88 -5.44 2.38
N SER A 67 10.10 -4.18 1.99
CA SER A 67 9.08 -3.14 2.16
C SER A 67 8.10 -3.06 1.00
N VAL A 68 6.91 -2.49 1.25
CA VAL A 68 5.92 -2.21 0.19
C VAL A 68 6.49 -1.24 -0.85
N ALA A 69 7.30 -0.25 -0.45
CA ALA A 69 7.97 0.64 -1.40
C ALA A 69 8.87 -0.13 -2.40
N GLN A 70 9.63 -1.11 -1.90
CA GLN A 70 10.48 -1.95 -2.74
C GLN A 70 9.65 -2.87 -3.64
N HIS A 71 8.56 -3.44 -3.11
CA HIS A 71 7.58 -4.22 -3.87
C HIS A 71 7.00 -3.42 -5.04
N CYS A 72 6.49 -2.21 -4.79
CA CYS A 72 5.91 -1.36 -5.84
C CYS A 72 6.93 -1.04 -6.96
N LEU A 73 8.20 -0.86 -6.62
CA LEU A 73 9.27 -0.67 -7.61
C LEU A 73 9.52 -1.95 -8.43
N LEU A 74 9.47 -3.13 -7.82
CA LEU A 74 9.56 -4.41 -8.52
C LEU A 74 8.34 -4.61 -9.44
N VAL A 75 7.13 -4.31 -8.98
CA VAL A 75 5.90 -4.39 -9.78
C VAL A 75 5.98 -3.47 -11.00
N GLU A 76 6.46 -2.21 -10.84
CA GLU A 76 6.66 -1.29 -11.97
C GLU A 76 7.69 -1.84 -12.97
N ALA A 77 8.78 -2.41 -12.50
CA ALA A 77 9.80 -3.00 -13.37
C ALA A 77 9.23 -4.19 -14.17
N LEU A 78 8.42 -5.06 -13.56
CA LEU A 78 7.74 -6.17 -14.21
C LEU A 78 6.65 -5.70 -15.20
N ALA A 79 5.89 -4.67 -14.84
CA ALA A 79 4.91 -4.07 -15.74
C ALA A 79 5.55 -3.50 -17.01
N ARG A 80 6.71 -2.84 -16.89
CA ARG A 80 7.48 -2.35 -18.05
C ARG A 80 8.00 -3.46 -18.95
N ILE A 81 8.39 -4.59 -18.42
CA ILE A 81 8.79 -5.75 -19.21
C ILE A 81 7.60 -6.27 -20.02
N ARG A 82 6.39 -6.31 -19.42
CA ARG A 82 5.17 -6.78 -20.06
C ARG A 82 4.59 -5.80 -21.07
N ALA A 83 4.70 -4.50 -20.77
CA ALA A 83 4.18 -3.40 -21.58
C ALA A 83 5.25 -2.31 -21.77
N PRO A 84 6.23 -2.50 -22.68
CA PRO A 84 7.35 -1.56 -22.86
C PRO A 84 6.92 -0.16 -23.30
N ARG A 85 5.70 -0.02 -23.87
CA ARG A 85 5.14 1.26 -24.34
C ARG A 85 4.21 1.92 -23.30
N LEU A 86 4.14 1.39 -22.08
CA LEU A 86 3.33 1.98 -21.03
C LEU A 86 3.81 3.41 -20.74
N ASP A 87 2.91 4.37 -20.84
CA ASP A 87 3.18 5.80 -20.65
C ASP A 87 3.49 6.15 -19.19
N HIS A 88 3.84 7.39 -18.92
CA HIS A 88 4.20 7.87 -17.59
C HIS A 88 3.03 7.77 -16.61
N SER A 89 1.81 8.11 -17.05
CA SER A 89 0.60 8.02 -16.24
C SER A 89 0.30 6.57 -15.83
N GLY A 90 0.38 5.62 -16.78
CA GLY A 90 0.19 4.21 -16.50
C GLY A 90 1.27 3.66 -15.54
N ARG A 91 2.54 4.06 -15.71
CA ARG A 91 3.64 3.65 -14.83
C ARG A 91 3.49 4.25 -13.41
N LEU A 92 3.02 5.48 -13.32
CA LEU A 92 2.72 6.13 -12.05
C LEU A 92 1.56 5.42 -11.35
N THR A 93 0.51 5.04 -12.08
CA THR A 93 -0.59 4.24 -11.54
C THR A 93 -0.11 2.89 -11.02
N VAL A 94 0.81 2.21 -11.74
CA VAL A 94 1.44 0.96 -11.26
C VAL A 94 2.19 1.18 -9.96
N LEU A 95 3.00 2.23 -9.84
CA LEU A 95 3.77 2.53 -8.62
C LEU A 95 2.88 2.85 -7.41
N LEU A 96 1.70 3.42 -7.65
CA LEU A 96 0.77 3.85 -6.61
C LEU A 96 -0.29 2.79 -6.26
N HIS A 97 -0.23 1.58 -6.85
CA HIS A 97 -1.30 0.59 -6.69
C HIS A 97 -1.55 0.18 -5.23
N ASP A 98 -0.49 0.04 -4.43
CA ASP A 98 -0.53 -0.26 -2.99
C ASP A 98 -0.26 0.99 -2.13
N ALA A 99 -0.32 2.21 -2.72
CA ALA A 99 -0.03 3.42 -1.97
C ALA A 99 -0.87 3.60 -0.70
N PRO A 100 -2.18 3.23 -0.63
CA PRO A 100 -2.96 3.30 0.61
C PRO A 100 -2.31 2.62 1.81
N GLU A 101 -1.48 1.60 1.58
CA GLU A 101 -0.84 0.81 2.63
C GLU A 101 0.13 1.64 3.51
N TYR A 102 0.56 2.84 3.07
CA TYR A 102 1.36 3.74 3.91
C TYR A 102 0.66 4.16 5.20
N VAL A 103 -0.68 4.03 5.26
CA VAL A 103 -1.52 4.38 6.42
C VAL A 103 -2.20 3.16 7.01
N ILE A 104 -2.73 2.26 6.14
CA ILE A 104 -3.53 1.11 6.58
C ILE A 104 -2.71 -0.17 6.74
N GLY A 105 -1.44 -0.17 6.30
CA GLY A 105 -0.54 -1.32 6.35
C GLY A 105 -0.80 -2.37 5.28
N ASP A 106 0.19 -3.23 5.02
CA ASP A 106 0.03 -4.41 4.15
C ASP A 106 -0.69 -5.52 4.92
N MET A 107 -1.92 -5.81 4.49
CA MET A 107 -2.66 -6.95 5.01
C MET A 107 -2.54 -8.13 4.06
N ILE A 108 -2.06 -9.26 4.57
CA ILE A 108 -1.98 -10.52 3.79
C ILE A 108 -3.35 -10.96 3.31
N SER A 109 -3.41 -11.52 2.08
CA SER A 109 -4.64 -11.93 1.43
C SER A 109 -5.54 -12.84 2.26
N PRO A 110 -5.03 -13.83 3.05
CA PRO A 110 -5.85 -14.63 3.93
C PRO A 110 -6.60 -13.80 4.99
N PHE A 111 -5.94 -12.76 5.53
CA PHE A 111 -6.55 -11.89 6.54
C PHE A 111 -7.58 -10.93 5.92
N LYS A 112 -7.27 -10.36 4.73
CA LYS A 112 -8.25 -9.55 3.96
C LYS A 112 -9.55 -10.32 3.69
N ALA A 113 -9.47 -11.63 3.44
CA ALA A 113 -10.62 -12.49 3.20
C ALA A 113 -11.52 -12.67 4.44
N VAL A 114 -10.95 -12.58 5.64
CA VAL A 114 -11.68 -12.78 6.91
C VAL A 114 -12.33 -11.48 7.41
N ILE A 115 -11.65 -10.31 7.25
CA ILE A 115 -12.14 -9.02 7.76
C ILE A 115 -13.35 -8.48 6.99
N GLY A 116 -13.45 -8.75 5.68
CA GLY A 116 -14.60 -8.35 4.86
C GLY A 116 -14.51 -6.96 4.23
N GLY A 117 -15.67 -6.38 3.87
CA GLY A 117 -15.79 -5.28 2.90
C GLY A 117 -15.39 -3.88 3.37
N ASP A 118 -15.48 -3.57 4.67
CA ASP A 118 -15.24 -2.20 5.18
C ASP A 118 -13.81 -1.72 4.94
N TYR A 119 -12.83 -2.63 5.09
CA TYR A 119 -11.43 -2.35 4.79
C TYR A 119 -11.25 -1.91 3.32
N LYS A 120 -11.83 -2.65 2.36
CA LYS A 120 -11.73 -2.33 0.92
C LYS A 120 -12.32 -0.95 0.60
N THR A 121 -13.37 -0.57 1.30
CA THR A 121 -13.99 0.75 1.11
C THR A 121 -13.04 1.87 1.50
N VAL A 122 -12.35 1.74 2.63
CA VAL A 122 -11.32 2.71 3.07
C VAL A 122 -10.14 2.72 2.11
N GLU A 123 -9.62 1.55 1.73
CA GLU A 123 -8.52 1.38 0.77
C GLU A 123 -8.82 2.09 -0.57
N HIS A 124 -10.02 1.87 -1.14
CA HIS A 124 -10.42 2.49 -2.40
C HIS A 124 -10.58 4.02 -2.30
N ARG A 125 -11.10 4.54 -1.17
CA ARG A 125 -11.21 6.00 -0.97
C ARG A 125 -9.83 6.65 -0.88
N LEU A 126 -8.92 6.05 -0.13
CA LEU A 126 -7.53 6.51 -0.03
C LEU A 126 -6.86 6.48 -1.40
N LEU A 127 -6.97 5.37 -2.15
CA LEU A 127 -6.39 5.26 -3.48
C LEU A 127 -6.95 6.32 -4.44
N ALA A 128 -8.26 6.55 -4.42
CA ALA A 128 -8.90 7.58 -5.25
C ALA A 128 -8.40 8.99 -4.90
N ALA A 129 -8.20 9.30 -3.63
CA ALA A 129 -7.65 10.58 -3.19
C ALA A 129 -6.17 10.73 -3.60
N ILE A 130 -5.37 9.67 -3.47
CA ILE A 130 -3.99 9.62 -3.95
C ILE A 130 -3.95 9.83 -5.47
N HIS A 131 -4.76 9.14 -6.24
CA HIS A 131 -4.83 9.32 -7.69
C HIS A 131 -5.15 10.77 -8.06
N ARG A 132 -6.15 11.41 -7.41
CA ARG A 132 -6.45 12.84 -7.64
C ARG A 132 -5.26 13.74 -7.32
N ARG A 133 -4.52 13.46 -6.25
CA ARG A 133 -3.32 14.23 -5.87
C ARG A 133 -2.25 14.22 -6.95
N PHE A 134 -2.13 13.09 -7.66
CA PHE A 134 -1.15 12.91 -8.74
C PHE A 134 -1.72 13.10 -10.15
N GLY A 135 -2.93 13.67 -10.29
CA GLY A 135 -3.56 13.94 -11.59
C GLY A 135 -3.95 12.69 -12.37
N LEU A 136 -4.14 11.55 -11.67
CA LEU A 136 -4.52 10.28 -12.25
C LEU A 136 -6.05 10.08 -12.21
N PRO A 137 -6.63 9.28 -13.14
CA PRO A 137 -8.01 8.85 -13.05
C PRO A 137 -8.28 8.09 -11.76
N THR A 138 -9.39 8.38 -11.08
CA THR A 138 -9.80 7.69 -9.84
C THR A 138 -10.22 6.25 -10.06
N THR A 139 -10.55 5.90 -11.31
CA THR A 139 -10.85 4.53 -11.73
C THR A 139 -9.76 4.09 -12.71
N THR A 140 -9.04 3.03 -12.37
CA THR A 140 -8.02 2.45 -13.24
C THR A 140 -8.67 1.73 -14.42
N PRO A 141 -8.29 2.02 -15.68
CA PRO A 141 -8.78 1.29 -16.85
C PRO A 141 -8.55 -0.21 -16.72
N LEU A 142 -9.49 -1.03 -17.22
CA LEU A 142 -9.47 -2.48 -17.06
C LEU A 142 -8.18 -3.14 -17.58
N GLU A 143 -7.65 -2.69 -18.71
CA GLU A 143 -6.39 -3.20 -19.26
C GLU A 143 -5.21 -2.93 -18.33
N LEU A 144 -5.13 -1.70 -17.79
CA LEU A 144 -4.08 -1.33 -16.84
C LEU A 144 -4.24 -2.07 -15.51
N ALA A 145 -5.46 -2.23 -15.00
CA ALA A 145 -5.74 -3.01 -13.80
C ALA A 145 -5.32 -4.49 -13.99
N THR A 146 -5.56 -5.06 -15.17
CA THR A 146 -5.14 -6.42 -15.52
C THR A 146 -3.62 -6.53 -15.57
N LEU A 147 -2.93 -5.54 -16.15
CA LEU A 147 -1.47 -5.48 -16.19
C LEU A 147 -0.89 -5.39 -14.76
N ILE A 148 -1.43 -4.49 -13.92
CA ILE A 148 -1.01 -4.34 -12.51
C ILE A 148 -1.14 -5.67 -11.77
N LYS A 149 -2.32 -6.30 -11.83
CA LYS A 149 -2.57 -7.58 -11.18
C LYS A 149 -1.60 -8.68 -11.64
N ALA A 150 -1.28 -8.72 -12.94
CA ALA A 150 -0.34 -9.70 -13.49
C ALA A 150 1.12 -9.42 -13.08
N ALA A 151 1.50 -8.16 -12.95
CA ALA A 151 2.84 -7.75 -12.48
C ALA A 151 2.98 -7.98 -10.97
N ASP A 152 1.97 -7.64 -10.17
CA ASP A 152 1.91 -7.87 -8.72
C ASP A 152 1.98 -9.37 -8.40
N ALA A 153 1.17 -10.22 -9.04
CA ALA A 153 1.27 -11.67 -8.88
C ALA A 153 2.66 -12.21 -9.25
N GLY A 154 3.31 -11.64 -10.27
CA GLY A 154 4.68 -11.97 -10.64
C GLY A 154 5.69 -11.55 -9.56
N ALA A 155 5.55 -10.37 -8.98
CA ALA A 155 6.36 -9.90 -7.86
C ALA A 155 6.17 -10.81 -6.64
N ALA A 156 4.91 -11.11 -6.27
CA ALA A 156 4.59 -12.01 -5.18
C ALA A 156 5.18 -13.42 -5.38
N PHE A 157 5.21 -13.95 -6.61
CA PHE A 157 5.90 -15.22 -6.92
C PHE A 157 7.39 -15.16 -6.59
N LEU A 158 8.06 -14.09 -7.02
CA LEU A 158 9.51 -13.91 -6.79
C LEU A 158 9.81 -13.72 -5.29
N GLU A 159 9.04 -12.89 -4.62
CA GLU A 159 9.13 -12.66 -3.18
C GLU A 159 8.92 -13.96 -2.39
N ALA A 160 7.86 -14.70 -2.70
CA ALA A 160 7.54 -15.98 -2.06
C ALA A 160 8.72 -16.96 -2.17
N THR A 161 9.25 -17.15 -3.39
CA THR A 161 10.30 -18.14 -3.63
C THR A 161 11.69 -17.70 -3.19
N ARG A 162 12.02 -16.42 -3.20
CA ARG A 162 13.34 -15.89 -2.86
C ARG A 162 13.45 -15.46 -1.40
N LEU A 163 12.37 -14.97 -0.81
CA LEU A 163 12.39 -14.29 0.47
C LEU A 163 11.53 -14.98 1.54
N ALA A 164 10.33 -15.45 1.19
CA ALA A 164 9.33 -15.93 2.16
C ALA A 164 9.33 -17.45 2.35
N GLY A 165 10.24 -18.19 1.69
CA GLY A 165 10.47 -19.62 1.97
C GLY A 165 9.53 -20.59 1.24
N PHE A 166 8.73 -20.15 0.28
CA PHE A 166 7.90 -21.01 -0.56
C PHE A 166 8.78 -21.80 -1.55
N ASP A 167 8.41 -23.03 -1.83
CA ASP A 167 8.94 -23.74 -2.98
C ASP A 167 8.27 -23.27 -4.29
N ALA A 168 8.87 -23.63 -5.43
CA ALA A 168 8.39 -23.17 -6.73
C ALA A 168 7.02 -23.76 -7.12
N ALA A 169 6.68 -24.96 -6.64
CA ALA A 169 5.40 -25.61 -6.96
C ALA A 169 4.28 -24.95 -6.15
N GLU A 170 4.52 -24.69 -4.87
CA GLU A 170 3.62 -23.98 -3.99
C GLU A 170 3.38 -22.53 -4.49
N ALA A 171 4.45 -21.80 -4.82
CA ALA A 171 4.32 -20.44 -5.36
C ALA A 171 3.53 -20.40 -6.67
N ARG A 172 3.70 -21.40 -7.57
CA ARG A 172 2.89 -21.49 -8.80
C ARG A 172 1.41 -21.68 -8.53
N ARG A 173 1.06 -22.40 -7.51
CA ARG A 173 -0.34 -22.65 -7.13
C ARG A 173 -1.05 -21.36 -6.71
N PHE A 174 -0.36 -20.46 -5.99
CA PHE A 174 -0.96 -19.24 -5.45
C PHE A 174 -0.78 -18.01 -6.36
N PHE A 175 0.38 -17.88 -7.03
CA PHE A 175 0.78 -16.67 -7.75
C PHE A 175 0.94 -16.90 -9.27
N GLY A 176 0.72 -18.11 -9.74
CA GLY A 176 0.80 -18.44 -11.18
C GLY A 176 2.22 -18.68 -11.68
N LYS A 177 2.46 -18.35 -12.97
CA LYS A 177 3.75 -18.61 -13.60
C LYS A 177 4.82 -17.60 -13.18
N PRO A 178 6.10 -18.03 -12.99
CA PRO A 178 7.19 -17.11 -12.70
C PRO A 178 7.36 -16.09 -13.84
N PRO A 179 7.58 -14.81 -13.53
CA PRO A 179 7.91 -13.82 -14.54
C PRO A 179 9.34 -14.04 -15.04
N ALA A 180 9.61 -13.60 -16.27
CA ALA A 180 10.97 -13.47 -16.75
C ALA A 180 11.62 -12.24 -16.09
N LEU A 181 12.68 -12.44 -15.33
CA LEU A 181 13.46 -11.38 -14.72
C LEU A 181 14.94 -11.65 -14.99
N SER A 182 15.71 -10.60 -15.34
CA SER A 182 17.14 -10.75 -15.52
C SER A 182 17.83 -10.98 -14.15
N ALA A 183 18.94 -11.71 -14.14
CA ALA A 183 19.69 -11.95 -12.93
C ALA A 183 20.15 -10.65 -12.22
N THR A 184 20.40 -9.59 -12.99
CA THR A 184 20.73 -8.26 -12.45
C THR A 184 19.55 -7.65 -11.71
N MET A 185 18.37 -7.65 -12.33
CA MET A 185 17.15 -7.14 -11.69
C MET A 185 16.78 -7.98 -10.46
N GLU A 186 16.94 -9.30 -10.53
CA GLU A 186 16.70 -10.19 -9.38
C GLU A 186 17.61 -9.82 -8.20
N ARG A 187 18.91 -9.61 -8.42
CA ARG A 187 19.86 -9.17 -7.39
C ARG A 187 19.53 -7.77 -6.83
N ASP A 188 19.05 -6.85 -7.67
CA ASP A 188 18.74 -5.49 -7.23
C ASP A 188 17.41 -5.44 -6.46
N TYR A 189 16.35 -6.02 -6.99
CA TYR A 189 15.01 -5.89 -6.41
C TYR A 189 14.67 -6.91 -5.31
N LEU A 190 15.31 -8.08 -5.26
CA LEU A 190 14.99 -9.12 -4.27
C LEU A 190 16.01 -9.22 -3.13
N LYS A 191 16.88 -8.23 -2.98
CA LYS A 191 17.66 -8.01 -1.76
C LYS A 191 16.97 -6.92 -0.94
N PRO A 192 16.44 -7.22 0.27
CA PRO A 192 15.78 -6.20 1.08
C PRO A 192 16.67 -4.99 1.36
N TRP A 193 16.17 -3.79 1.10
CA TRP A 193 16.91 -2.54 1.28
C TRP A 193 16.66 -1.93 2.65
N PRO A 194 17.62 -1.13 3.18
CA PRO A 194 17.33 -0.22 4.28
C PRO A 194 16.13 0.67 3.97
N ALA A 195 15.33 1.02 4.97
CA ALA A 195 14.09 1.79 4.80
C ALA A 195 14.37 3.14 4.10
N GLU A 196 15.47 3.83 4.42
CA GLU A 196 15.87 5.09 3.81
C GLU A 196 16.17 4.93 2.31
N THR A 197 16.82 3.83 1.94
CA THR A 197 17.09 3.50 0.53
C THR A 197 15.80 3.21 -0.23
N ALA A 198 14.90 2.44 0.35
CA ALA A 198 13.60 2.13 -0.24
C ALA A 198 12.76 3.40 -0.43
N ALA A 199 12.69 4.26 0.60
CA ALA A 199 11.97 5.54 0.54
C ALA A 199 12.54 6.46 -0.55
N MET A 200 13.86 6.64 -0.58
CA MET A 200 14.53 7.49 -1.56
C MET A 200 14.31 7.00 -3.00
N ARG A 201 14.47 5.71 -3.26
CA ARG A 201 14.28 5.13 -4.60
C ARG A 201 12.83 5.27 -5.07
N TYR A 202 11.86 4.99 -4.18
CA TYR A 202 10.44 5.13 -4.48
C TYR A 202 10.06 6.58 -4.75
N PHE A 203 10.46 7.50 -3.87
CA PHE A 203 10.24 8.94 -4.02
C PHE A 203 10.82 9.47 -5.34
N THR A 204 12.09 9.18 -5.62
CA THR A 204 12.75 9.62 -6.84
C THR A 204 12.05 9.08 -8.09
N ARG A 205 11.60 7.81 -8.04
CA ARG A 205 10.91 7.19 -9.17
C ARG A 205 9.56 7.85 -9.44
N ILE A 206 8.76 8.11 -8.40
CA ILE A 206 7.49 8.83 -8.53
C ILE A 206 7.73 10.23 -9.10
N LYS A 207 8.68 11.00 -8.54
CA LYS A 207 8.98 12.36 -9.02
C LYS A 207 9.38 12.39 -10.49
N ALA A 208 10.20 11.45 -10.94
CA ALA A 208 10.63 11.37 -12.33
C ALA A 208 9.47 11.09 -13.30
N LEU A 209 8.42 10.39 -12.86
CA LEU A 209 7.25 10.11 -13.70
C LEU A 209 6.16 11.18 -13.60
N PHE A 210 6.09 11.88 -12.49
CA PHE A 210 5.10 12.94 -12.27
C PHE A 210 5.52 14.28 -12.91
N ALA A 211 6.81 14.52 -13.07
CA ALA A 211 7.36 15.73 -13.69
C ALA A 211 7.52 15.63 -15.23
N ALA A 212 7.30 14.47 -15.82
CA ALA A 212 7.45 14.16 -17.23
C ALA A 212 6.11 14.15 -17.97
#